data_f831716a1ec992c7f20b48c3a1acc9cd
#
_entry.id   f831716a1ec992c7f20b48c3a1acc9cd
#
_cell.length_a   1.000
_cell.length_b   1.000
_cell.length_c   1.000
_cell.angle_alpha   90.00
_cell.angle_beta   90.00
_cell.angle_gamma   90.00
#
_symmetry.space_group_name_H-M   'P 1'
#
loop_
_entity.id
_entity.type
_entity.pdbx_description
1 polymer ?
#
loop_
_entity_poly.entity_id
_entity_poly.type
_entity_poly.pdbx_seq_one_letter_code
_entity_poly.pdbx_strand_id
1 'polypeptide(L)'
;FYDTQYKEDGTIASFLPNNPNAKEKIEKQVVMDITDTYYPRKPVVPFIKATQDRITLEIQRGCIRGCRFCQAGMLYRPTREKEVDYLKDVAKDMLESTGHEEISLSSLSSSDYSKLPELLDYLLEECSERQVNISLPSLRIDAFSLDVMSKVQDIKKSSLTFAPEAGSQRLRDVINKGLTEEVILEGASQAFEGGWSRVKLYFMLGLPTETEEDMKGIAHLAEAIAKKYYEIPKEQRHGRCQIVVSTSFFVPKPFTPFQWAGMFRKEDYLEKARVVKEEIKAQLNQKSIKYNYHEADVTVLEGILARGDRRVADVLESAYKKGAVFDAWSEYFRYDLWMEAFGEKGVDREFYTLRERSLDEIFPWDFISIGVSKSFLKKEWERAMREEVTPNCRMKCSGCGAGVYKGGVCVEGKN
;
A
#
# COMPACT_ATOMS: atom_id res chain seq x y z
N PHE A 1 -16.93 -5.71 26.96
CA PHE A 1 -16.34 -6.97 27.46
C PHE A 1 -14.89 -6.83 27.91
N TYR A 2 -14.27 -5.64 27.78
CA TYR A 2 -12.90 -5.38 28.21
C TYR A 2 -12.85 -4.07 29.00
N ASP A 3 -12.20 -4.09 30.16
CA ASP A 3 -11.90 -2.92 30.94
C ASP A 3 -10.52 -2.38 30.55
N THR A 4 -10.46 -1.09 30.32
CA THR A 4 -9.22 -0.39 29.99
C THR A 4 -8.86 0.55 31.14
N GLN A 5 -7.69 0.37 31.72
CA GLN A 5 -7.15 1.32 32.67
C GLN A 5 -6.07 2.16 31.99
N TYR A 6 -6.02 3.42 32.33
CA TYR A 6 -5.05 4.38 31.81
C TYR A 6 -4.11 4.83 32.90
N LYS A 7 -2.86 5.08 32.53
CA LYS A 7 -1.86 5.75 33.37
C LYS A 7 -2.11 7.26 33.39
N GLU A 8 -1.42 7.98 34.27
CA GLU A 8 -1.48 9.44 34.35
C GLU A 8 -1.08 10.14 33.05
N ASP A 9 -0.15 9.55 32.28
CA ASP A 9 0.30 10.04 30.97
C ASP A 9 -0.69 9.74 29.83
N GLY A 10 -1.83 9.12 30.13
CA GLY A 10 -2.86 8.75 29.14
C GLY A 10 -2.61 7.45 28.39
N THR A 11 -1.46 6.77 28.59
CA THR A 11 -1.19 5.46 27.97
C THR A 11 -2.00 4.35 28.66
N ILE A 12 -2.22 3.23 27.96
CA ILE A 12 -2.96 2.09 28.51
C ILE A 12 -2.07 1.39 29.56
N ALA A 13 -2.58 1.27 30.79
CA ALA A 13 -1.95 0.49 31.86
C ALA A 13 -2.32 -1.00 31.77
N SER A 14 -3.61 -1.28 31.49
CA SER A 14 -4.10 -2.65 31.30
C SER A 14 -5.32 -2.66 30.38
N PHE A 15 -5.50 -3.78 29.70
CA PHE A 15 -6.65 -4.07 28.85
C PHE A 15 -7.05 -5.53 29.07
N LEU A 16 -8.05 -5.74 29.92
CA LEU A 16 -8.41 -7.07 30.42
C LEU A 16 -9.89 -7.38 30.15
N PRO A 17 -10.22 -8.64 29.82
CA PRO A 17 -11.62 -9.04 29.68
C PRO A 17 -12.35 -8.92 31.01
N ASN A 18 -13.55 -8.35 31.00
CA ASN A 18 -14.43 -8.23 32.16
C ASN A 18 -15.58 -9.26 32.16
N ASN A 19 -15.52 -10.23 31.26
CA ASN A 19 -16.48 -11.32 31.12
C ASN A 19 -15.72 -12.64 30.95
N PRO A 20 -16.07 -13.71 31.68
CA PRO A 20 -15.36 -14.99 31.60
C PRO A 20 -15.41 -15.67 30.22
N ASN A 21 -16.35 -15.27 29.35
CA ASN A 21 -16.44 -15.76 27.98
C ASN A 21 -15.61 -14.92 26.98
N ALA A 22 -15.07 -13.78 27.39
CA ALA A 22 -14.20 -12.96 26.57
C ALA A 22 -12.75 -13.44 26.67
N LYS A 23 -12.14 -13.70 25.51
CA LYS A 23 -10.74 -14.17 25.45
C LYS A 23 -9.79 -12.99 25.69
N GLU A 24 -8.72 -13.20 26.46
CA GLU A 24 -7.65 -12.19 26.58
C GLU A 24 -7.03 -11.85 25.22
N LYS A 25 -6.96 -12.82 24.33
CA LYS A 25 -6.41 -12.67 23.00
C LYS A 25 -7.33 -13.24 21.94
N ILE A 26 -7.64 -12.42 20.94
CA ILE A 26 -8.46 -12.80 19.80
C ILE A 26 -7.53 -13.16 18.63
N GLU A 27 -7.64 -14.38 18.14
CA GLU A 27 -6.82 -14.86 17.03
C GLU A 27 -7.53 -14.68 15.69
N LYS A 28 -6.81 -14.14 14.73
CA LYS A 28 -7.26 -14.01 13.35
C LYS A 28 -7.53 -15.41 12.77
N GLN A 29 -8.65 -15.56 12.10
CA GLN A 29 -8.96 -16.77 11.31
C GLN A 29 -8.28 -16.68 9.95
N VAL A 30 -7.72 -17.80 9.49
CA VAL A 30 -7.03 -17.89 8.21
C VAL A 30 -7.50 -19.14 7.47
N VAL A 31 -8.11 -18.95 6.31
CA VAL A 31 -8.39 -20.04 5.36
C VAL A 31 -7.11 -20.26 4.58
N MET A 32 -6.51 -21.45 4.68
CA MET A 32 -5.21 -21.75 4.07
C MET A 32 -5.34 -22.08 2.58
N ASP A 33 -6.28 -22.94 2.23
CA ASP A 33 -6.63 -23.18 0.83
C ASP A 33 -7.68 -22.16 0.37
N ILE A 34 -7.23 -21.15 -0.38
CA ILE A 34 -8.12 -20.13 -0.93
C ILE A 34 -8.70 -20.51 -2.30
N THR A 35 -8.23 -21.60 -2.90
CA THR A 35 -8.78 -22.15 -4.14
C THR A 35 -10.16 -22.76 -3.90
N ASP A 36 -10.31 -23.51 -2.81
CA ASP A 36 -11.59 -24.16 -2.43
C ASP A 36 -12.58 -23.20 -1.74
N THR A 37 -12.34 -21.89 -1.76
CA THR A 37 -13.30 -20.91 -1.24
C THR A 37 -14.31 -20.52 -2.31
N TYR A 38 -15.57 -20.27 -1.89
CA TYR A 38 -16.58 -19.75 -2.80
C TYR A 38 -16.09 -18.48 -3.51
N TYR A 39 -16.18 -18.48 -4.83
CA TYR A 39 -15.88 -17.33 -5.68
C TYR A 39 -16.97 -17.20 -6.76
N PRO A 40 -17.59 -16.03 -6.95
CA PRO A 40 -18.66 -15.87 -7.92
C PRO A 40 -18.13 -16.07 -9.36
N ARG A 41 -18.56 -17.16 -10.00
CA ARG A 41 -18.21 -17.46 -11.40
C ARG A 41 -19.11 -16.73 -12.40
N LYS A 42 -20.31 -16.37 -11.97
CA LYS A 42 -21.31 -15.61 -12.75
C LYS A 42 -21.77 -14.41 -11.93
N PRO A 43 -20.92 -13.35 -11.83
CA PRO A 43 -21.27 -12.17 -11.04
C PRO A 43 -22.46 -11.43 -11.66
N VAL A 44 -23.23 -10.77 -10.79
CA VAL A 44 -24.34 -9.92 -11.21
C VAL A 44 -23.78 -8.64 -11.83
N VAL A 45 -24.17 -8.37 -13.05
CA VAL A 45 -23.78 -7.13 -13.77
C VAL A 45 -24.84 -6.06 -13.52
N PRO A 46 -24.46 -4.87 -12.99
CA PRO A 46 -25.41 -3.80 -12.71
C PRO A 46 -25.86 -3.10 -14.02
N PHE A 47 -27.08 -2.57 -14.04
CA PHE A 47 -27.58 -1.74 -15.13
C PHE A 47 -26.95 -0.35 -15.19
N ILE A 48 -26.49 0.15 -14.05
CA ILE A 48 -25.81 1.45 -13.95
C ILE A 48 -24.31 1.26 -14.13
N LYS A 49 -23.64 2.26 -14.69
CA LYS A 49 -22.18 2.26 -14.78
C LYS A 49 -21.55 2.26 -13.39
N ALA A 50 -20.85 1.18 -13.05
CA ALA A 50 -20.10 1.07 -11.80
C ALA A 50 -18.68 1.64 -11.97
N THR A 51 -18.08 2.11 -10.87
CA THR A 51 -16.69 2.61 -10.87
C THR A 51 -15.69 1.51 -11.25
N GLN A 52 -15.98 0.27 -10.86
CA GLN A 52 -15.17 -0.93 -11.15
C GLN A 52 -15.95 -1.85 -12.10
N ASP A 53 -16.19 -1.37 -13.33
CA ASP A 53 -16.96 -2.09 -14.34
C ASP A 53 -16.06 -3.08 -15.11
N ARG A 54 -15.65 -4.16 -14.40
CA ARG A 54 -14.71 -5.15 -14.91
C ARG A 54 -14.80 -6.47 -14.12
N ILE A 55 -14.30 -7.53 -14.73
CA ILE A 55 -14.01 -8.79 -14.03
C ILE A 55 -12.83 -8.57 -13.10
N THR A 56 -12.96 -8.99 -11.84
CA THR A 56 -11.83 -9.01 -10.90
C THR A 56 -11.50 -10.45 -10.55
N LEU A 57 -10.29 -10.89 -10.83
CA LEU A 57 -9.80 -12.23 -10.55
C LEU A 57 -8.79 -12.16 -9.40
N GLU A 58 -9.18 -12.61 -8.18
CA GLU A 58 -8.28 -12.69 -7.04
C GLU A 58 -7.32 -13.86 -7.23
N ILE A 59 -6.02 -13.58 -7.44
CA ILE A 59 -5.00 -14.60 -7.71
C ILE A 59 -4.26 -15.07 -6.46
N GLN A 60 -4.09 -14.16 -5.48
CA GLN A 60 -3.42 -14.48 -4.21
C GLN A 60 -3.87 -13.55 -3.08
N ARG A 61 -3.70 -14.02 -1.84
CA ARG A 61 -3.86 -13.23 -0.61
C ARG A 61 -2.56 -13.16 0.16
N GLY A 62 -2.24 -11.96 0.69
CA GLY A 62 -0.98 -11.68 1.35
C GLY A 62 0.08 -11.15 0.39
N CYS A 63 1.28 -10.90 0.93
CA CYS A 63 2.42 -10.40 0.18
C CYS A 63 3.70 -10.97 0.79
N ILE A 64 4.61 -11.43 -0.07
CA ILE A 64 5.91 -11.97 0.36
C ILE A 64 6.89 -10.89 0.81
N ARG A 65 6.61 -9.63 0.48
CA ARG A 65 7.48 -8.48 0.78
C ARG A 65 7.40 -8.08 2.24
N GLY A 66 8.39 -7.36 2.70
CA GLY A 66 8.52 -6.96 4.11
C GLY A 66 8.48 -5.45 4.31
N CYS A 67 7.76 -4.70 3.47
CA CYS A 67 7.67 -3.23 3.60
C CYS A 67 7.16 -2.86 5.00
N ARG A 68 7.95 -2.08 5.75
CA ARG A 68 7.75 -1.81 7.19
C ARG A 68 6.58 -0.89 7.50
N PHE A 69 6.11 -0.15 6.52
CA PHE A 69 4.92 0.71 6.63
C PHE A 69 3.61 -0.02 6.27
N CYS A 70 3.68 -1.16 5.59
CA CYS A 70 2.53 -1.76 4.94
C CYS A 70 1.72 -2.64 5.90
N GLN A 71 0.56 -2.16 6.33
CA GLN A 71 -0.35 -2.91 7.20
C GLN A 71 -0.89 -4.17 6.50
N ALA A 72 -1.33 -4.07 5.25
CA ALA A 72 -1.84 -5.20 4.49
C ALA A 72 -0.79 -6.31 4.34
N GLY A 73 0.49 -5.95 4.11
CA GLY A 73 1.60 -6.89 4.05
C GLY A 73 1.85 -7.66 5.34
N MET A 74 1.40 -7.16 6.50
CA MET A 74 1.48 -7.84 7.79
C MET A 74 0.18 -8.59 8.11
N LEU A 75 -0.98 -7.96 7.93
CA LEU A 75 -2.28 -8.53 8.27
C LEU A 75 -2.61 -9.78 7.47
N TYR A 76 -2.24 -9.83 6.20
CA TYR A 76 -2.62 -10.94 5.31
C TYR A 76 -1.59 -12.06 5.20
N ARG A 77 -0.56 -12.08 6.07
CA ARG A 77 0.37 -13.23 6.18
C ARG A 77 -0.35 -14.46 6.75
N PRO A 78 0.03 -15.68 6.29
CA PRO A 78 0.97 -16.01 5.23
C PRO A 78 0.41 -15.73 3.84
N THR A 79 1.30 -15.58 2.83
CA THR A 79 0.89 -15.45 1.43
C THR A 79 0.37 -16.80 0.92
N ARG A 80 -0.80 -16.77 0.29
CA ARG A 80 -1.50 -17.94 -0.27
C ARG A 80 -1.88 -17.63 -1.70
N GLU A 81 -1.67 -18.58 -2.58
CA GLU A 81 -1.93 -18.48 -4.01
C GLU A 81 -3.10 -19.38 -4.38
N LYS A 82 -3.90 -19.00 -5.37
CA LYS A 82 -4.89 -19.89 -5.98
C LYS A 82 -4.24 -20.72 -7.07
N GLU A 83 -4.72 -21.92 -7.27
CA GLU A 83 -4.28 -22.79 -8.34
C GLU A 83 -4.60 -22.18 -9.71
N VAL A 84 -3.63 -22.26 -10.64
CA VAL A 84 -3.73 -21.60 -11.94
C VAL A 84 -4.85 -22.17 -12.80
N ASP A 85 -5.08 -23.48 -12.79
CA ASP A 85 -6.13 -24.10 -13.58
C ASP A 85 -7.53 -23.70 -13.08
N TYR A 86 -7.70 -23.57 -11.75
CA TYR A 86 -8.93 -22.99 -11.18
C TYR A 86 -9.16 -21.56 -11.66
N LEU A 87 -8.10 -20.74 -11.71
CA LEU A 87 -8.21 -19.36 -12.18
C LEU A 87 -8.56 -19.26 -13.66
N LYS A 88 -8.04 -20.16 -14.50
CA LYS A 88 -8.39 -20.26 -15.92
C LYS A 88 -9.88 -20.56 -16.10
N ASP A 89 -10.41 -21.55 -15.37
CA ASP A 89 -11.82 -21.91 -15.40
C ASP A 89 -12.72 -20.77 -14.95
N VAL A 90 -12.38 -20.12 -13.84
CA VAL A 90 -13.14 -18.97 -13.31
C VAL A 90 -13.12 -17.80 -14.28
N ALA A 91 -11.98 -17.49 -14.87
CA ALA A 91 -11.85 -16.43 -15.86
C ALA A 91 -12.75 -16.66 -17.07
N LYS A 92 -12.75 -17.88 -17.60
CA LYS A 92 -13.61 -18.30 -18.73
C LYS A 92 -15.09 -18.12 -18.38
N ASP A 93 -15.55 -18.68 -17.25
CA ASP A 93 -16.94 -18.56 -16.81
C ASP A 93 -17.39 -17.09 -16.66
N MET A 94 -16.52 -16.23 -16.11
CA MET A 94 -16.81 -14.81 -15.95
C MET A 94 -16.84 -14.08 -17.26
N LEU A 95 -15.92 -14.34 -18.19
CA LEU A 95 -15.90 -13.73 -19.53
C LEU A 95 -17.16 -14.12 -20.31
N GLU A 96 -17.60 -15.37 -20.23
CA GLU A 96 -18.79 -15.85 -20.92
C GLU A 96 -20.10 -15.30 -20.32
N SER A 97 -20.13 -15.01 -19.02
CA SER A 97 -21.39 -14.66 -18.33
C SER A 97 -21.62 -13.15 -18.15
N THR A 98 -20.61 -12.30 -18.30
CA THR A 98 -20.73 -10.88 -17.95
C THR A 98 -20.67 -9.91 -19.12
N GLY A 99 -19.92 -10.23 -20.19
CA GLY A 99 -19.67 -9.32 -21.29
C GLY A 99 -18.79 -8.09 -20.94
N HIS A 100 -18.06 -8.12 -19.81
CA HIS A 100 -17.12 -7.04 -19.48
C HIS A 100 -15.95 -6.99 -20.46
N GLU A 101 -15.47 -5.76 -20.74
CA GLU A 101 -14.35 -5.48 -21.65
C GLU A 101 -12.98 -5.42 -20.94
N GLU A 102 -12.93 -5.69 -19.64
CA GLU A 102 -11.69 -5.69 -18.85
C GLU A 102 -11.69 -6.82 -17.83
N ILE A 103 -10.55 -7.52 -17.69
CA ILE A 103 -10.24 -8.44 -16.59
C ILE A 103 -9.05 -7.92 -15.80
N SER A 104 -9.19 -7.85 -14.47
CA SER A 104 -8.17 -7.33 -13.56
C SER A 104 -7.70 -8.40 -12.60
N LEU A 105 -6.37 -8.61 -12.48
CA LEU A 105 -5.78 -9.55 -11.55
C LEU A 105 -5.60 -8.87 -10.18
N SER A 106 -6.39 -9.29 -9.20
CA SER A 106 -6.39 -8.68 -7.87
C SER A 106 -5.45 -9.40 -6.90
N SER A 107 -4.51 -8.63 -6.34
CA SER A 107 -3.63 -9.06 -5.25
C SER A 107 -2.92 -7.85 -4.61
N LEU A 108 -2.16 -8.06 -3.54
CA LEU A 108 -1.26 -7.05 -2.98
C LEU A 108 0.04 -6.87 -3.79
N SER A 109 0.39 -7.86 -4.63
CA SER A 109 1.57 -7.82 -5.49
C SER A 109 1.41 -8.88 -6.58
N SER A 110 0.80 -8.51 -7.70
CA SER A 110 0.45 -9.45 -8.78
C SER A 110 1.70 -10.07 -9.42
N SER A 111 2.79 -9.32 -9.49
CA SER A 111 4.08 -9.80 -9.99
C SER A 111 4.76 -10.87 -9.12
N ASP A 112 4.32 -11.01 -7.87
CA ASP A 112 4.86 -12.03 -6.97
C ASP A 112 4.06 -13.35 -6.99
N TYR A 113 2.99 -13.44 -7.79
CA TYR A 113 2.27 -14.69 -8.01
C TYR A 113 3.12 -15.67 -8.82
N SER A 114 3.35 -16.89 -8.28
CA SER A 114 4.33 -17.83 -8.83
C SER A 114 4.01 -18.34 -10.24
N LYS A 115 2.72 -18.37 -10.59
CA LYS A 115 2.20 -18.85 -11.86
C LYS A 115 1.72 -17.72 -12.79
N LEU A 116 2.20 -16.48 -12.55
CA LEU A 116 1.77 -15.33 -13.34
C LEU A 116 2.02 -15.50 -14.86
N PRO A 117 3.19 -15.96 -15.32
CA PRO A 117 3.43 -16.13 -16.75
C PRO A 117 2.43 -17.09 -17.42
N GLU A 118 2.19 -18.24 -16.79
CA GLU A 118 1.26 -19.25 -17.29
C GLU A 118 -0.19 -18.73 -17.33
N LEU A 119 -0.62 -18.02 -16.30
CA LEU A 119 -1.95 -17.40 -16.27
C LEU A 119 -2.11 -16.33 -17.34
N LEU A 120 -1.08 -15.50 -17.55
CA LEU A 120 -1.12 -14.45 -18.55
C LEU A 120 -1.15 -15.01 -19.98
N ASP A 121 -0.37 -16.04 -20.28
CA ASP A 121 -0.39 -16.66 -21.62
C ASP A 121 -1.79 -17.17 -21.94
N TYR A 122 -2.47 -17.84 -21.00
CA TYR A 122 -3.86 -18.26 -21.17
C TYR A 122 -4.83 -17.09 -21.33
N LEU A 123 -4.73 -16.06 -20.46
CA LEU A 123 -5.65 -14.91 -20.53
C LEU A 123 -5.46 -14.11 -21.81
N LEU A 124 -4.25 -14.02 -22.34
CA LEU A 124 -3.97 -13.35 -23.62
C LEU A 124 -4.67 -14.05 -24.80
N GLU A 125 -4.62 -15.38 -24.83
CA GLU A 125 -5.33 -16.16 -25.83
C GLU A 125 -6.84 -15.92 -25.76
N GLU A 126 -7.45 -16.12 -24.59
CA GLU A 126 -8.90 -15.95 -24.37
C GLU A 126 -9.40 -14.52 -24.55
N CYS A 127 -8.61 -13.53 -24.12
CA CYS A 127 -9.00 -12.11 -24.18
C CYS A 127 -8.80 -11.50 -25.58
N SER A 128 -7.79 -11.95 -26.35
CA SER A 128 -7.54 -11.43 -27.71
C SER A 128 -8.72 -11.68 -28.64
N GLU A 129 -9.27 -12.89 -28.63
CA GLU A 129 -10.44 -13.24 -29.45
C GLU A 129 -11.68 -12.40 -29.08
N ARG A 130 -11.82 -12.04 -27.82
CA ARG A 130 -12.97 -11.32 -27.26
C ARG A 130 -12.77 -9.80 -27.19
N GLN A 131 -11.60 -9.27 -27.54
CA GLN A 131 -11.22 -7.85 -27.43
C GLN A 131 -11.30 -7.33 -25.98
N VAL A 132 -10.98 -8.18 -24.98
CA VAL A 132 -11.00 -7.84 -23.55
C VAL A 132 -9.62 -7.39 -23.09
N ASN A 133 -9.55 -6.29 -22.36
CA ASN A 133 -8.31 -5.75 -21.80
C ASN A 133 -7.89 -6.51 -20.54
N ILE A 134 -6.58 -6.73 -20.36
CA ILE A 134 -6.01 -7.29 -19.13
C ILE A 134 -5.38 -6.16 -18.32
N SER A 135 -5.74 -6.07 -17.03
CA SER A 135 -5.24 -5.06 -16.09
C SER A 135 -4.45 -5.70 -14.96
N LEU A 136 -3.26 -5.17 -14.68
CA LEU A 136 -2.35 -5.61 -13.62
C LEU A 136 -2.11 -4.45 -12.62
N PRO A 137 -3.07 -4.15 -11.72
CA PRO A 137 -3.04 -2.94 -10.91
C PRO A 137 -1.91 -2.90 -9.87
N SER A 138 -1.38 -4.04 -9.44
CA SER A 138 -0.35 -4.14 -8.40
C SER A 138 0.99 -4.63 -8.93
N LEU A 139 1.33 -4.21 -10.16
CA LEU A 139 2.62 -4.55 -10.77
C LEU A 139 3.76 -3.78 -10.10
N ARG A 140 4.82 -4.48 -9.73
CA ARG A 140 6.04 -3.87 -9.23
C ARG A 140 7.00 -3.59 -10.39
N ILE A 141 7.78 -2.51 -10.26
CA ILE A 141 8.75 -2.11 -11.30
C ILE A 141 9.87 -3.13 -11.49
N ASP A 142 10.27 -3.85 -10.44
CA ASP A 142 11.30 -4.91 -10.48
C ASP A 142 10.82 -6.21 -11.16
N ALA A 143 9.54 -6.31 -11.46
CA ALA A 143 8.96 -7.41 -12.21
C ALA A 143 8.40 -6.95 -13.57
N PHE A 144 8.71 -5.71 -13.96
CA PHE A 144 8.36 -5.19 -15.26
C PHE A 144 9.23 -5.89 -16.32
N SER A 145 8.60 -6.59 -17.23
CA SER A 145 9.22 -7.21 -18.38
C SER A 145 8.51 -6.75 -19.62
N LEU A 146 9.25 -6.27 -20.61
CA LEU A 146 8.68 -5.84 -21.90
C LEU A 146 7.86 -6.96 -22.55
N ASP A 147 8.29 -8.22 -22.42
CA ASP A 147 7.57 -9.36 -22.98
C ASP A 147 6.18 -9.53 -22.36
N VAL A 148 6.06 -9.38 -21.04
CA VAL A 148 4.77 -9.46 -20.35
C VAL A 148 3.91 -8.26 -20.69
N MET A 149 4.48 -7.05 -20.70
CA MET A 149 3.74 -5.82 -20.88
C MET A 149 3.35 -5.57 -22.34
N SER A 150 4.20 -5.94 -23.30
CA SER A 150 3.85 -5.83 -24.73
C SER A 150 2.66 -6.73 -25.07
N LYS A 151 2.67 -7.95 -24.56
CA LYS A 151 1.57 -8.90 -24.73
C LYS A 151 0.24 -8.37 -24.13
N VAL A 152 0.28 -7.77 -22.94
CA VAL A 152 -0.92 -7.28 -22.23
C VAL A 152 -1.48 -5.97 -22.83
N GLN A 153 -0.68 -5.18 -23.55
CA GLN A 153 -1.06 -3.82 -23.95
C GLN A 153 -1.25 -3.57 -25.44
N ASP A 154 -1.31 -4.60 -26.26
CA ASP A 154 -1.62 -4.43 -27.69
C ASP A 154 -3.02 -3.81 -27.92
N ILE A 155 -3.91 -3.86 -26.92
CA ILE A 155 -5.30 -3.40 -27.04
C ILE A 155 -5.45 -1.94 -26.57
N LYS A 156 -4.84 -1.52 -25.46
CA LYS A 156 -4.92 -0.12 -24.98
C LYS A 156 -3.80 0.24 -24.00
N LYS A 157 -2.92 1.17 -24.35
CA LYS A 157 -1.86 1.66 -23.45
C LYS A 157 -2.44 2.58 -22.37
N SER A 158 -2.43 2.10 -21.12
CA SER A 158 -2.73 2.90 -19.92
C SER A 158 -1.46 3.55 -19.36
N SER A 159 -1.60 4.53 -18.45
CA SER A 159 -0.43 5.08 -17.74
C SER A 159 0.17 4.03 -16.80
N LEU A 160 1.49 3.89 -16.79
CA LEU A 160 2.19 3.04 -15.85
C LEU A 160 2.30 3.74 -14.49
N THR A 161 2.09 2.98 -13.43
CA THR A 161 2.18 3.46 -12.05
C THR A 161 3.19 2.65 -11.30
N PHE A 162 4.17 3.31 -10.72
CA PHE A 162 5.19 2.71 -9.88
C PHE A 162 5.19 3.38 -8.51
N ALA A 163 5.57 2.63 -7.50
CA ALA A 163 5.61 3.09 -6.11
C ALA A 163 7.01 2.89 -5.51
N PRO A 164 7.98 3.76 -5.78
CA PRO A 164 9.28 3.74 -5.10
C PRO A 164 9.14 4.00 -3.59
N GLU A 165 8.12 4.76 -3.18
CA GLU A 165 7.74 5.17 -1.83
C GLU A 165 8.72 6.16 -1.17
N ALA A 166 10.02 6.14 -1.50
CA ALA A 166 11.03 7.05 -1.00
C ALA A 166 12.01 7.49 -2.10
N GLY A 167 12.51 8.72 -2.00
CA GLY A 167 13.38 9.32 -3.01
C GLY A 167 14.79 8.76 -3.02
N SER A 168 15.37 8.48 -1.84
CA SER A 168 16.72 7.97 -1.71
C SER A 168 16.79 6.45 -1.53
N GLN A 169 17.94 5.84 -1.87
CA GLN A 169 18.18 4.42 -1.59
C GLN A 169 18.16 4.14 -0.10
N ARG A 170 18.83 4.98 0.69
CA ARG A 170 18.85 4.90 2.15
C ARG A 170 17.44 4.76 2.73
N LEU A 171 16.55 5.65 2.35
CA LEU A 171 15.19 5.64 2.90
C LEU A 171 14.35 4.48 2.34
N ARG A 172 14.61 4.02 1.10
CA ARG A 172 14.01 2.77 0.58
C ARG A 172 14.44 1.55 1.40
N ASP A 173 15.68 1.53 1.90
CA ASP A 173 16.19 0.46 2.77
C ASP A 173 15.57 0.55 4.18
N VAL A 174 15.44 1.75 4.75
CA VAL A 174 14.70 1.99 6.01
C VAL A 174 13.29 1.43 5.95
N ILE A 175 12.55 1.69 4.89
CA ILE A 175 11.17 1.18 4.72
C ILE A 175 11.11 -0.27 4.21
N ASN A 176 12.25 -0.89 3.94
CA ASN A 176 12.39 -2.23 3.37
C ASN A 176 11.59 -2.42 2.07
N LYS A 177 11.69 -1.43 1.16
CA LYS A 177 10.97 -1.50 -0.13
C LYS A 177 11.57 -2.54 -1.08
N GLY A 178 12.87 -2.81 -0.97
CA GLY A 178 13.60 -3.78 -1.80
C GLY A 178 13.63 -3.38 -3.27
N LEU A 179 13.80 -2.09 -3.56
CA LEU A 179 13.98 -1.53 -4.91
C LEU A 179 15.23 -0.66 -4.93
N THR A 180 16.12 -0.91 -5.88
CA THR A 180 17.27 -0.04 -6.13
C THR A 180 16.94 1.03 -7.18
N GLU A 181 17.74 2.09 -7.24
CA GLU A 181 17.56 3.14 -8.24
C GLU A 181 17.77 2.59 -9.65
N GLU A 182 18.76 1.71 -9.83
CA GLU A 182 19.05 1.06 -11.11
C GLU A 182 17.84 0.30 -11.63
N VAL A 183 17.20 -0.51 -10.78
CA VAL A 183 15.98 -1.27 -11.13
C VAL A 183 14.82 -0.34 -11.50
N ILE A 184 14.68 0.79 -10.81
CA ILE A 184 13.65 1.78 -11.12
C ILE A 184 13.91 2.43 -12.48
N LEU A 185 15.15 2.82 -12.77
CA LEU A 185 15.53 3.45 -14.03
C LEU A 185 15.46 2.48 -15.20
N GLU A 186 15.86 1.22 -14.99
CA GLU A 186 15.73 0.15 -15.99
C GLU A 186 14.27 -0.10 -16.36
N GLY A 187 13.39 -0.28 -15.38
CA GLY A 187 11.98 -0.48 -15.63
C GLY A 187 11.32 0.71 -16.32
N ALA A 188 11.75 1.94 -16.02
CA ALA A 188 11.28 3.14 -16.70
C ALA A 188 11.78 3.22 -18.16
N SER A 189 13.06 2.87 -18.40
CA SER A 189 13.64 2.79 -19.75
C SER A 189 12.88 1.80 -20.63
N GLN A 190 12.70 0.59 -20.14
CA GLN A 190 11.92 -0.45 -20.82
C GLN A 190 10.48 0.00 -21.13
N ALA A 191 9.85 0.70 -20.19
CA ALA A 191 8.53 1.26 -20.42
C ALA A 191 8.52 2.25 -21.58
N PHE A 192 9.47 3.17 -21.64
CA PHE A 192 9.56 4.16 -22.70
C PHE A 192 9.89 3.54 -24.05
N GLU A 193 10.80 2.57 -24.10
CA GLU A 193 11.10 1.77 -25.30
C GLU A 193 9.86 1.00 -25.80
N GLY A 194 9.04 0.50 -24.87
CA GLY A 194 7.75 -0.12 -25.16
C GLY A 194 6.66 0.87 -25.60
N GLY A 195 6.99 2.17 -25.73
CA GLY A 195 6.10 3.21 -26.30
C GLY A 195 5.25 3.94 -25.27
N TRP A 196 5.48 3.78 -23.96
CA TRP A 196 4.87 4.65 -22.97
C TRP A 196 5.53 6.02 -22.97
N SER A 197 4.77 7.06 -22.65
CA SER A 197 5.26 8.42 -22.48
C SER A 197 4.84 9.03 -21.13
N ARG A 198 4.01 8.29 -20.37
CA ARG A 198 3.49 8.73 -19.08
C ARG A 198 3.78 7.70 -18.00
N VAL A 199 4.48 8.15 -16.94
CA VAL A 199 4.77 7.36 -15.74
C VAL A 199 4.27 8.11 -14.53
N LYS A 200 3.56 7.43 -13.64
CA LYS A 200 3.12 7.95 -12.34
C LYS A 200 3.94 7.30 -11.23
N LEU A 201 4.48 8.14 -10.35
CA LEU A 201 5.31 7.73 -9.23
C LEU A 201 4.64 8.09 -7.91
N TYR A 202 4.53 7.11 -7.01
CA TYR A 202 4.05 7.32 -5.66
C TYR A 202 5.18 7.34 -4.65
N PHE A 203 5.12 8.32 -3.72
CA PHE A 203 6.04 8.48 -2.61
C PHE A 203 5.30 8.82 -1.33
N MET A 204 5.96 8.63 -0.19
CA MET A 204 5.51 9.09 1.12
C MET A 204 6.47 10.16 1.66
N LEU A 205 5.90 11.14 2.38
CA LEU A 205 6.64 12.14 3.15
C LEU A 205 6.34 11.96 4.64
N GLY A 206 7.34 12.21 5.49
CA GLY A 206 7.23 12.03 6.94
C GLY A 206 7.55 10.61 7.39
N LEU A 207 8.29 9.83 6.62
CA LEU A 207 8.77 8.51 7.01
C LEU A 207 9.77 8.60 8.19
N PRO A 208 9.84 7.57 9.04
CA PRO A 208 10.89 7.52 10.08
C PRO A 208 12.28 7.74 9.50
N THR A 209 13.10 8.54 10.16
CA THR A 209 14.47 8.93 9.76
C THR A 209 14.59 9.77 8.49
N GLU A 210 13.47 10.22 7.88
CA GLU A 210 13.49 11.06 6.68
C GLU A 210 14.26 12.36 6.89
N THR A 211 15.17 12.67 5.98
CA THR A 211 15.95 13.90 5.92
C THR A 211 15.54 14.78 4.73
N GLU A 212 16.02 16.02 4.69
CA GLU A 212 15.78 16.91 3.55
C GLU A 212 16.35 16.33 2.24
N GLU A 213 17.50 15.67 2.30
CA GLU A 213 18.12 15.02 1.15
C GLU A 213 17.28 13.88 0.60
N ASP A 214 16.58 13.12 1.47
CA ASP A 214 15.65 12.07 1.03
C ASP A 214 14.45 12.67 0.28
N MET A 215 13.93 13.81 0.75
CA MET A 215 12.84 14.52 0.09
C MET A 215 13.27 15.08 -1.27
N LYS A 216 14.46 15.70 -1.36
CA LYS A 216 15.06 16.17 -2.64
C LYS A 216 15.30 15.01 -3.59
N GLY A 217 15.66 13.84 -3.06
CA GLY A 217 15.83 12.60 -3.83
C GLY A 217 14.59 12.22 -4.64
N ILE A 218 13.38 12.62 -4.22
CA ILE A 218 12.15 12.41 -5.01
C ILE A 218 12.21 13.17 -6.35
N ALA A 219 12.68 14.43 -6.31
CA ALA A 219 12.82 15.25 -7.50
C ALA A 219 13.94 14.73 -8.40
N HIS A 220 15.07 14.32 -7.80
CA HIS A 220 16.21 13.76 -8.52
C HIS A 220 15.86 12.46 -9.24
N LEU A 221 15.12 11.55 -8.58
CA LEU A 221 14.66 10.31 -9.19
C LEU A 221 13.68 10.57 -10.35
N ALA A 222 12.75 11.51 -10.19
CA ALA A 222 11.84 11.92 -11.26
C ALA A 222 12.57 12.51 -12.46
N GLU A 223 13.61 13.34 -12.22
CA GLU A 223 14.50 13.89 -13.24
C GLU A 223 15.28 12.79 -13.96
N ALA A 224 15.84 11.82 -13.21
CA ALA A 224 16.59 10.71 -13.78
C ALA A 224 15.70 9.87 -14.71
N ILE A 225 14.44 9.62 -14.31
CA ILE A 225 13.45 8.96 -15.16
C ILE A 225 13.12 9.79 -16.40
N ALA A 226 12.95 11.11 -16.26
CA ALA A 226 12.69 11.98 -17.41
C ALA A 226 13.86 11.97 -18.40
N LYS A 227 15.12 11.94 -17.91
CA LYS A 227 16.33 11.79 -18.74
C LYS A 227 16.28 10.50 -19.57
N LYS A 228 15.88 9.36 -18.97
CA LYS A 228 15.73 8.09 -19.72
C LYS A 228 14.81 8.23 -20.92
N TYR A 229 13.70 8.95 -20.79
CA TYR A 229 12.83 9.24 -21.93
C TYR A 229 13.55 10.08 -23.01
N TYR A 230 14.32 11.08 -22.61
CA TYR A 230 15.02 11.98 -23.55
C TYR A 230 16.29 11.39 -24.15
N GLU A 231 16.82 10.27 -23.61
CA GLU A 231 17.89 9.47 -24.24
C GLU A 231 17.41 8.72 -25.49
N ILE A 232 16.09 8.45 -25.62
CA ILE A 232 15.49 7.85 -26.82
C ILE A 232 15.58 8.86 -27.98
N PRO A 233 15.99 8.43 -29.21
CA PRO A 233 15.98 9.29 -30.39
C PRO A 233 14.61 9.90 -30.63
N LYS A 234 14.58 11.19 -31.04
CA LYS A 234 13.34 11.96 -31.16
C LYS A 234 12.31 11.30 -32.06
N GLU A 235 12.77 10.62 -33.09
CA GLU A 235 11.93 9.94 -34.13
C GLU A 235 11.27 8.66 -33.55
N GLN A 236 11.82 8.11 -32.46
CA GLN A 236 11.31 6.91 -31.81
C GLN A 236 10.48 7.22 -30.56
N ARG A 237 10.35 8.50 -30.18
CA ARG A 237 9.56 8.90 -29.01
C ARG A 237 8.08 8.87 -29.29
N HIS A 238 7.33 8.24 -28.40
CA HIS A 238 5.87 8.20 -28.46
C HIS A 238 5.27 9.28 -27.54
N GLY A 239 4.63 10.29 -28.13
CA GLY A 239 3.92 11.35 -27.40
C GLY A 239 4.86 12.33 -26.66
N ARG A 240 4.36 12.93 -25.57
CA ARG A 240 5.09 13.89 -24.74
C ARG A 240 5.42 13.25 -23.39
N CYS A 241 6.68 13.35 -22.97
CA CYS A 241 7.11 12.92 -21.64
C CYS A 241 6.26 13.54 -20.54
N GLN A 242 5.70 12.71 -19.67
CA GLN A 242 4.97 13.16 -18.50
C GLN A 242 5.26 12.25 -17.31
N ILE A 243 6.01 12.76 -16.35
CA ILE A 243 6.26 12.11 -15.07
C ILE A 243 5.34 12.77 -14.03
N VAL A 244 4.44 11.97 -13.45
CA VAL A 244 3.52 12.46 -12.41
C VAL A 244 4.02 11.97 -11.06
N VAL A 245 4.61 12.85 -10.28
CA VAL A 245 4.99 12.59 -8.88
C VAL A 245 3.79 12.86 -7.98
N SER A 246 3.40 11.88 -7.19
CA SER A 246 2.31 12.00 -6.23
C SER A 246 2.80 11.57 -4.85
N THR A 247 2.77 12.49 -3.88
CA THR A 247 3.15 12.18 -2.51
C THR A 247 1.93 12.08 -1.60
N SER A 248 1.94 11.08 -0.72
CA SER A 248 1.06 10.99 0.45
C SER A 248 1.88 11.27 1.70
N PHE A 249 1.20 11.64 2.79
CA PHE A 249 1.85 11.79 4.07
C PHE A 249 1.76 10.49 4.86
N PHE A 250 2.88 10.13 5.49
CA PHE A 250 2.99 8.86 6.19
C PHE A 250 2.09 8.82 7.44
N VAL A 251 1.33 7.73 7.57
CA VAL A 251 0.53 7.41 8.76
C VAL A 251 1.01 6.07 9.32
N PRO A 252 1.57 6.04 10.55
CA PRO A 252 1.95 4.80 11.21
C PRO A 252 0.72 3.92 11.45
N LYS A 253 0.66 2.76 10.83
CA LYS A 253 -0.49 1.85 10.94
C LYS A 253 -0.29 0.82 12.05
N PRO A 254 -1.38 0.41 12.76
CA PRO A 254 -1.36 -0.74 13.67
C PRO A 254 -0.77 -1.99 13.01
N PHE A 255 -0.14 -2.83 13.82
CA PHE A 255 0.46 -4.11 13.39
C PHE A 255 1.59 -4.00 12.36
N THR A 256 2.21 -2.82 12.22
CA THR A 256 3.38 -2.64 11.37
C THR A 256 4.64 -2.38 12.21
N PRO A 257 5.84 -2.63 11.68
CA PRO A 257 7.08 -2.19 12.31
C PRO A 257 7.08 -0.70 12.67
N PHE A 258 6.40 0.14 11.89
CA PHE A 258 6.34 1.58 12.11
C PHE A 258 5.21 2.06 13.03
N GLN A 259 4.47 1.15 13.69
CA GLN A 259 3.39 1.52 14.62
C GLN A 259 3.84 2.39 15.81
N TRP A 260 5.14 2.39 16.13
CA TRP A 260 5.75 3.21 17.19
C TRP A 260 6.12 4.62 16.76
N ALA A 261 6.26 4.86 15.45
CA ALA A 261 6.64 6.16 14.91
C ALA A 261 5.63 7.27 15.27
N GLY A 262 6.13 8.48 15.48
CA GLY A 262 5.31 9.68 15.47
C GLY A 262 4.91 10.11 14.06
N MET A 263 3.92 10.98 13.98
CA MET A 263 3.54 11.72 12.79
C MET A 263 4.04 13.16 12.89
N PHE A 264 3.68 13.98 11.94
CA PHE A 264 3.99 15.40 11.91
C PHE A 264 2.70 16.23 12.00
N ARG A 265 2.85 17.52 12.35
CA ARG A 265 1.76 18.47 12.24
C ARG A 265 1.45 18.77 10.78
N LYS A 266 0.26 19.28 10.52
CA LYS A 266 -0.16 19.73 9.19
C LYS A 266 0.87 20.65 8.53
N GLU A 267 1.35 21.63 9.28
CA GLU A 267 2.30 22.65 8.81
C GLU A 267 3.64 22.01 8.38
N ASP A 268 4.12 21.04 9.17
CA ASP A 268 5.34 20.29 8.86
C ASP A 268 5.21 19.47 7.59
N TYR A 269 4.03 18.80 7.40
CA TYR A 269 3.76 18.04 6.18
C TYR A 269 3.73 18.96 4.94
N LEU A 270 3.09 20.12 5.05
CA LEU A 270 3.05 21.10 3.96
C LEU A 270 4.43 21.67 3.63
N GLU A 271 5.28 21.87 4.64
CA GLU A 271 6.66 22.28 4.45
C GLU A 271 7.47 21.21 3.71
N LYS A 272 7.33 19.93 4.11
CA LYS A 272 7.96 18.81 3.39
C LYS A 272 7.53 18.76 1.92
N ALA A 273 6.24 18.93 1.64
CA ALA A 273 5.74 18.98 0.27
C ALA A 273 6.29 20.21 -0.50
N ARG A 274 6.52 21.34 0.19
CA ARG A 274 7.13 22.53 -0.40
C ARG A 274 8.57 22.27 -0.81
N VAL A 275 9.38 21.61 0.04
CA VAL A 275 10.76 21.22 -0.28
C VAL A 275 10.81 20.41 -1.58
N VAL A 276 9.99 19.38 -1.71
CA VAL A 276 9.91 18.56 -2.94
C VAL A 276 9.53 19.41 -4.16
N LYS A 277 8.53 20.28 -4.00
CA LYS A 277 8.04 21.14 -5.08
C LYS A 277 9.10 22.11 -5.58
N GLU A 278 9.86 22.69 -4.67
CA GLU A 278 10.92 23.64 -5.03
C GLU A 278 12.09 22.93 -5.71
N GLU A 279 12.48 21.75 -5.21
CA GLU A 279 13.53 20.95 -5.82
C GLU A 279 13.13 20.49 -7.23
N ILE A 280 11.87 20.09 -7.47
CA ILE A 280 11.38 19.78 -8.83
C ILE A 280 11.52 20.97 -9.77
N LYS A 281 11.24 22.20 -9.30
CA LYS A 281 11.37 23.41 -10.12
C LYS A 281 12.83 23.71 -10.52
N ALA A 282 13.79 23.22 -9.73
CA ALA A 282 15.21 23.37 -10.01
C ALA A 282 15.73 22.38 -11.07
N GLN A 283 14.95 21.32 -11.39
CA GLN A 283 15.38 20.29 -12.32
C GLN A 283 15.32 20.74 -13.79
N LEU A 284 16.21 20.20 -14.63
CA LEU A 284 16.31 20.52 -16.06
C LEU A 284 15.00 20.22 -16.81
N ASN A 285 14.43 19.06 -16.55
CA ASN A 285 13.21 18.58 -17.22
C ASN A 285 11.93 18.90 -16.43
N GLN A 286 11.92 19.93 -15.58
CA GLN A 286 10.80 20.30 -14.73
C GLN A 286 9.44 20.39 -15.48
N LYS A 287 9.46 20.82 -16.75
CA LYS A 287 8.25 20.92 -17.58
C LYS A 287 7.58 19.56 -17.89
N SER A 288 8.34 18.49 -17.72
CA SER A 288 7.85 17.11 -17.90
C SER A 288 7.40 16.48 -16.57
N ILE A 289 7.67 17.13 -15.44
CA ILE A 289 7.35 16.62 -14.10
C ILE A 289 6.18 17.40 -13.53
N LYS A 290 5.09 16.68 -13.23
CA LYS A 290 3.91 17.22 -12.54
C LYS A 290 3.92 16.71 -11.10
N TYR A 291 3.77 17.61 -10.12
CA TYR A 291 3.73 17.25 -8.70
C TYR A 291 2.35 17.46 -8.09
N ASN A 292 1.87 16.46 -7.34
CA ASN A 292 0.66 16.52 -6.53
C ASN A 292 0.94 15.92 -5.16
N TYR A 293 0.22 16.36 -4.13
CA TYR A 293 0.25 15.77 -2.79
C TYR A 293 -1.15 15.69 -2.19
N HIS A 294 -1.31 14.79 -1.21
CA HIS A 294 -2.57 14.57 -0.52
C HIS A 294 -2.83 15.68 0.51
N GLU A 295 -4.08 15.82 0.92
CA GLU A 295 -4.48 16.82 1.93
C GLU A 295 -3.95 16.44 3.32
N ALA A 296 -3.26 17.38 3.97
CA ALA A 296 -2.65 17.14 5.28
C ALA A 296 -3.69 17.00 6.40
N ASP A 297 -4.82 17.71 6.31
CA ASP A 297 -5.92 17.62 7.28
C ASP A 297 -6.54 16.22 7.30
N VAL A 298 -6.75 15.64 6.12
CA VAL A 298 -7.24 14.25 5.99
C VAL A 298 -6.25 13.28 6.61
N THR A 299 -4.95 13.47 6.37
CA THR A 299 -3.88 12.63 6.94
C THR A 299 -3.84 12.70 8.46
N VAL A 300 -3.96 13.89 9.05
CA VAL A 300 -3.97 14.04 10.51
C VAL A 300 -5.17 13.31 11.11
N LEU A 301 -6.36 13.50 10.55
CA LEU A 301 -7.56 12.80 11.03
C LEU A 301 -7.43 11.28 10.85
N GLU A 302 -6.95 10.80 9.70
CA GLU A 302 -6.67 9.38 9.46
C GLU A 302 -5.73 8.81 10.52
N GLY A 303 -4.67 9.54 10.87
CA GLY A 303 -3.73 9.14 11.91
C GLY A 303 -4.38 9.00 13.28
N ILE A 304 -5.25 9.94 13.66
CA ILE A 304 -5.99 9.87 14.92
C ILE A 304 -6.91 8.64 14.95
N LEU A 305 -7.69 8.44 13.90
CA LEU A 305 -8.64 7.31 13.81
C LEU A 305 -7.92 5.96 13.74
N ALA A 306 -6.81 5.87 13.01
CA ALA A 306 -6.04 4.63 12.87
C ALA A 306 -5.31 4.23 14.16
N ARG A 307 -4.94 5.18 15.00
CA ARG A 307 -4.09 5.00 16.19
C ARG A 307 -4.82 5.23 17.51
N GLY A 308 -6.06 5.67 17.42
CA GLY A 308 -6.92 6.03 18.55
C GLY A 308 -7.33 4.83 19.39
N ASP A 309 -7.82 5.14 20.57
CA ASP A 309 -8.48 4.19 21.46
C ASP A 309 -9.96 4.56 21.62
N ARG A 310 -10.65 3.89 22.54
CA ARG A 310 -12.10 4.10 22.75
C ARG A 310 -12.53 5.54 23.08
N ARG A 311 -11.63 6.39 23.57
CA ARG A 311 -11.92 7.81 23.84
C ARG A 311 -12.24 8.59 22.56
N VAL A 312 -11.71 8.16 21.41
CA VAL A 312 -12.00 8.75 20.10
C VAL A 312 -13.45 8.49 19.65
N ALA A 313 -14.12 7.47 20.21
CA ALA A 313 -15.52 7.18 19.87
C ALA A 313 -16.47 8.34 20.23
N ASP A 314 -16.25 9.01 21.37
CA ASP A 314 -17.04 10.15 21.80
C ASP A 314 -16.84 11.37 20.88
N VAL A 315 -15.63 11.54 20.37
CA VAL A 315 -15.31 12.57 19.36
C VAL A 315 -16.02 12.28 18.05
N LEU A 316 -15.99 11.03 17.61
CA LEU A 316 -16.64 10.57 16.38
C LEU A 316 -18.15 10.80 16.43
N GLU A 317 -18.81 10.46 17.55
CA GLU A 317 -20.22 10.72 17.77
C GLU A 317 -20.53 12.22 17.76
N SER A 318 -19.71 13.06 18.41
CA SER A 318 -19.88 14.50 18.44
C SER A 318 -19.72 15.11 17.05
N ALA A 319 -18.67 14.73 16.29
CA ALA A 319 -18.45 15.21 14.93
C ALA A 319 -19.63 14.84 14.00
N TYR A 320 -20.12 13.59 14.10
CA TYR A 320 -21.31 13.16 13.35
C TYR A 320 -22.55 14.00 13.68
N LYS A 321 -22.84 14.24 14.96
CA LYS A 321 -23.97 15.07 15.40
C LYS A 321 -23.86 16.51 14.92
N LYS A 322 -22.66 17.02 14.70
CA LYS A 322 -22.38 18.34 14.12
C LYS A 322 -22.52 18.39 12.60
N GLY A 323 -22.67 17.25 11.94
CA GLY A 323 -22.87 17.14 10.50
C GLY A 323 -21.62 16.73 9.70
N ALA A 324 -20.59 16.18 10.33
CA ALA A 324 -19.46 15.55 9.65
C ALA A 324 -19.90 14.19 9.07
N VAL A 325 -20.37 14.21 7.84
CA VAL A 325 -20.79 13.03 7.06
C VAL A 325 -20.18 13.10 5.67
N PHE A 326 -19.91 11.95 5.06
CA PHE A 326 -19.27 11.85 3.75
C PHE A 326 -17.82 12.40 3.69
N ASP A 327 -17.09 12.35 4.78
CA ASP A 327 -15.71 12.88 4.89
C ASP A 327 -14.70 12.19 3.97
N ALA A 328 -15.10 11.11 3.28
CA ALA A 328 -14.29 10.47 2.23
C ALA A 328 -14.20 11.29 0.93
N TRP A 329 -15.07 12.30 0.76
CA TRP A 329 -15.06 13.22 -0.37
C TRP A 329 -14.57 14.60 0.08
N SER A 330 -13.53 15.12 -0.58
CA SER A 330 -12.90 16.40 -0.20
C SER A 330 -13.91 17.57 -0.13
N GLU A 331 -14.92 17.59 -1.00
CA GLU A 331 -15.97 18.62 -1.02
C GLU A 331 -16.91 18.59 0.19
N TYR A 332 -17.00 17.46 0.88
CA TYR A 332 -17.83 17.29 2.09
C TYR A 332 -17.00 17.23 3.38
N PHE A 333 -15.68 17.09 3.26
CA PHE A 333 -14.81 16.97 4.42
C PHE A 333 -14.81 18.25 5.27
N ARG A 334 -15.20 18.13 6.53
CA ARG A 334 -15.38 19.24 7.47
C ARG A 334 -14.40 19.12 8.64
N TYR A 335 -13.14 19.44 8.37
CA TYR A 335 -12.08 19.38 9.38
C TYR A 335 -12.36 20.26 10.60
N ASP A 336 -13.01 21.41 10.40
CA ASP A 336 -13.46 22.33 11.45
C ASP A 336 -14.37 21.66 12.50
N LEU A 337 -15.37 20.88 12.06
CA LEU A 337 -16.29 20.16 12.95
C LEU A 337 -15.58 19.08 13.77
N TRP A 338 -14.56 18.43 13.19
CA TRP A 338 -13.73 17.49 13.91
C TRP A 338 -12.91 18.18 15.01
N MET A 339 -12.31 19.35 14.71
CA MET A 339 -11.53 20.10 15.69
C MET A 339 -12.40 20.60 16.85
N GLU A 340 -13.64 21.06 16.58
CA GLU A 340 -14.62 21.39 17.61
C GLU A 340 -14.96 20.18 18.47
N ALA A 341 -15.21 19.02 17.85
CA ALA A 341 -15.54 17.79 18.57
C ALA A 341 -14.40 17.33 19.50
N PHE A 342 -13.14 17.42 19.06
CA PHE A 342 -11.97 17.13 19.91
C PHE A 342 -11.90 18.08 21.12
N GLY A 343 -12.11 19.39 20.89
CA GLY A 343 -12.13 20.38 21.97
C GLY A 343 -13.26 20.14 22.97
N GLU A 344 -14.47 19.87 22.48
CA GLU A 344 -15.65 19.58 23.31
C GLU A 344 -15.45 18.34 24.21
N LYS A 345 -14.84 17.29 23.66
CA LYS A 345 -14.61 16.04 24.39
C LYS A 345 -13.31 16.03 25.20
N GLY A 346 -12.50 17.08 25.13
CA GLY A 346 -11.25 17.18 25.85
C GLY A 346 -10.24 16.10 25.44
N VAL A 347 -10.32 15.61 24.21
CA VAL A 347 -9.43 14.56 23.70
C VAL A 347 -8.23 15.20 22.98
N ASP A 348 -7.04 14.98 23.49
CA ASP A 348 -5.81 15.46 22.89
C ASP A 348 -5.48 14.66 21.63
N ARG A 349 -5.63 15.29 20.46
CA ARG A 349 -5.32 14.70 19.17
C ARG A 349 -3.83 14.44 18.97
N GLU A 350 -2.96 15.33 19.52
CA GLU A 350 -1.51 15.23 19.39
C GLU A 350 -0.96 14.02 20.15
N PHE A 351 -1.63 13.61 21.23
CA PHE A 351 -1.31 12.37 21.96
C PHE A 351 -1.31 11.14 21.04
N TYR A 352 -2.23 11.08 20.06
CA TYR A 352 -2.33 9.95 19.14
C TYR A 352 -1.38 10.06 17.96
N THR A 353 -1.01 11.26 17.54
CA THR A 353 -0.28 11.50 16.29
C THR A 353 1.20 11.79 16.49
N LEU A 354 1.56 12.81 17.26
CA LEU A 354 2.90 13.39 17.21
C LEU A 354 3.95 12.60 17.99
N ARG A 355 3.58 11.95 19.08
CA ARG A 355 4.58 11.28 19.92
C ARG A 355 5.07 9.98 19.29
N GLU A 356 6.36 9.73 19.37
CA GLU A 356 6.92 8.41 19.24
C GLU A 356 6.52 7.58 20.47
N ARG A 357 6.08 6.34 20.26
CA ARG A 357 5.57 5.46 21.32
C ARG A 357 6.66 4.56 21.81
N SER A 358 6.65 4.28 23.12
CA SER A 358 7.56 3.30 23.72
C SER A 358 7.33 1.90 23.13
N LEU A 359 8.41 1.17 22.91
CA LEU A 359 8.34 -0.23 22.44
C LEU A 359 7.55 -1.14 23.40
N ASP A 360 7.47 -0.77 24.67
CA ASP A 360 6.76 -1.54 25.72
C ASP A 360 5.34 -1.03 25.97
N GLU A 361 4.90 0.00 25.26
CA GLU A 361 3.54 0.52 25.36
C GLU A 361 2.50 -0.53 24.96
N ILE A 362 1.42 -0.59 25.73
CA ILE A 362 0.25 -1.39 25.39
C ILE A 362 -0.62 -0.61 24.41
N PHE A 363 -0.87 -1.19 23.26
CA PHE A 363 -1.71 -0.59 22.23
C PHE A 363 -3.15 -1.09 22.30
N PRO A 364 -4.13 -0.27 21.85
CA PRO A 364 -5.54 -0.66 21.80
C PRO A 364 -5.82 -1.93 21.00
N TRP A 365 -4.92 -2.34 20.12
CA TRP A 365 -5.03 -3.52 19.25
C TRP A 365 -4.19 -4.72 19.71
N ASP A 366 -3.42 -4.62 20.80
CA ASP A 366 -2.50 -5.69 21.25
C ASP A 366 -3.21 -6.99 21.66
N PHE A 367 -4.51 -6.92 21.98
CA PHE A 367 -5.32 -8.10 22.26
C PHE A 367 -5.69 -8.93 21.01
N ILE A 368 -5.42 -8.40 19.81
CA ILE A 368 -5.65 -9.08 18.52
C ILE A 368 -4.36 -9.73 18.04
N SER A 369 -4.39 -11.04 17.85
CA SER A 369 -3.29 -11.79 17.24
C SER A 369 -3.53 -11.92 15.74
N ILE A 370 -2.67 -11.32 14.95
CA ILE A 370 -2.68 -11.44 13.49
C ILE A 370 -1.74 -12.55 12.97
N GLY A 371 -1.12 -13.34 13.88
CA GLY A 371 -0.11 -14.33 13.55
C GLY A 371 1.29 -13.76 13.32
N VAL A 372 1.44 -12.44 13.25
CA VAL A 372 2.75 -11.76 13.27
C VAL A 372 3.03 -11.29 14.69
N SER A 373 4.19 -11.67 15.22
CA SER A 373 4.53 -11.38 16.61
C SER A 373 4.97 -9.93 16.81
N LYS A 374 4.62 -9.33 17.97
CA LYS A 374 5.09 -7.98 18.34
C LYS A 374 6.62 -7.93 18.44
N SER A 375 7.26 -9.02 18.86
CA SER A 375 8.73 -9.14 18.92
C SER A 375 9.38 -9.06 17.53
N PHE A 376 8.75 -9.63 16.50
CA PHE A 376 9.21 -9.48 15.12
C PHE A 376 9.06 -8.02 14.66
N LEU A 377 7.93 -7.37 14.94
CA LEU A 377 7.73 -5.97 14.58
C LEU A 377 8.77 -5.05 15.24
N LYS A 378 9.11 -5.29 16.54
CA LYS A 378 10.19 -4.57 17.23
C LYS A 378 11.55 -4.76 16.56
N LYS A 379 11.91 -6.00 16.19
CA LYS A 379 13.16 -6.28 15.47
C LYS A 379 13.23 -5.56 14.11
N GLU A 380 12.12 -5.51 13.40
CA GLU A 380 12.06 -4.80 12.12
C GLU A 380 12.11 -3.26 12.30
N TRP A 381 11.56 -2.72 13.40
CA TRP A 381 11.77 -1.33 13.78
C TRP A 381 13.24 -1.03 14.02
N GLU A 382 13.92 -1.85 14.84
CA GLU A 382 15.35 -1.69 15.13
C GLU A 382 16.22 -1.80 13.88
N ARG A 383 15.90 -2.73 12.97
CA ARG A 383 16.57 -2.84 11.66
C ARG A 383 16.37 -1.62 10.79
N ALA A 384 15.16 -1.06 10.79
CA ALA A 384 14.88 0.19 10.08
C ALA A 384 15.77 1.33 10.57
N MET A 385 15.94 1.47 11.89
CA MET A 385 16.81 2.50 12.47
C MET A 385 18.30 2.30 12.14
N ARG A 386 18.70 1.08 11.74
CA ARG A 386 20.05 0.76 11.25
C ARG A 386 20.14 0.64 9.73
N GLU A 387 19.07 0.99 9.00
CA GLU A 387 19.01 0.94 7.54
C GLU A 387 19.23 -0.48 6.96
N GLU A 388 19.04 -1.51 7.77
CA GLU A 388 19.22 -2.91 7.41
C GLU A 388 17.99 -3.43 6.64
N VAL A 389 18.22 -4.11 5.53
CA VAL A 389 17.15 -4.74 4.75
C VAL A 389 16.83 -6.16 5.25
N THR A 390 15.58 -6.56 5.08
CA THR A 390 15.08 -7.89 5.36
C THR A 390 14.64 -8.56 4.06
N PRO A 391 15.14 -9.77 3.74
CA PRO A 391 14.77 -10.47 2.51
C PRO A 391 13.27 -10.83 2.49
N ASN A 392 12.73 -11.04 1.28
CA ASN A 392 11.35 -11.50 1.12
C ASN A 392 11.17 -12.97 1.53
N CYS A 393 9.91 -13.40 1.71
CA CYS A 393 9.58 -14.71 2.26
C CYS A 393 10.01 -15.90 1.36
N ARG A 394 10.18 -15.71 0.05
CA ARG A 394 10.68 -16.76 -0.84
C ARG A 394 12.21 -16.93 -0.75
N MET A 395 12.92 -15.84 -0.46
CA MET A 395 14.38 -15.90 -0.32
C MET A 395 14.79 -16.49 1.03
N LYS A 396 14.14 -16.03 2.14
CA LYS A 396 14.49 -16.46 3.50
C LYS A 396 13.34 -16.18 4.47
N CYS A 397 13.07 -17.13 5.36
CA CYS A 397 12.15 -16.94 6.46
C CYS A 397 12.74 -15.97 7.49
N SER A 398 12.06 -14.85 7.75
CA SER A 398 12.47 -13.83 8.71
C SER A 398 11.92 -14.05 10.12
N GLY A 399 11.22 -15.17 10.38
CA GLY A 399 10.70 -15.55 11.70
C GLY A 399 9.56 -14.64 12.20
N CYS A 400 8.67 -14.19 11.32
CA CYS A 400 7.59 -13.24 11.68
C CYS A 400 6.51 -13.83 12.60
N GLY A 401 6.39 -15.17 12.67
CA GLY A 401 5.36 -15.86 13.45
C GLY A 401 4.25 -16.50 12.61
N ALA A 402 4.00 -16.05 11.37
CA ALA A 402 2.91 -16.55 10.54
C ALA A 402 3.03 -18.05 10.16
N GLY A 403 4.17 -18.68 10.39
CA GLY A 403 4.36 -20.13 10.20
C GLY A 403 3.47 -21.00 11.10
N VAL A 404 2.85 -20.43 12.14
CA VAL A 404 1.87 -21.13 13.00
C VAL A 404 0.66 -21.67 12.21
N TYR A 405 0.34 -21.04 11.07
CA TYR A 405 -0.76 -21.46 10.20
C TYR A 405 -0.41 -22.66 9.29
N LYS A 406 0.86 -23.11 9.27
CA LYS A 406 1.33 -24.33 8.60
C LYS A 406 0.96 -24.40 7.10
N GLY A 407 1.18 -23.32 6.34
CA GLY A 407 0.88 -23.33 4.90
C GLY A 407 1.30 -22.07 4.18
N GLY A 408 0.96 -22.01 2.89
CA GLY A 408 1.35 -20.95 1.98
C GLY A 408 2.87 -20.89 1.79
N VAL A 409 3.38 -19.77 1.35
CA VAL A 409 4.84 -19.57 1.09
C VAL A 409 5.71 -19.86 2.32
N CYS A 410 5.17 -19.85 3.55
CA CYS A 410 5.91 -20.20 4.77
C CYS A 410 6.36 -21.66 4.84
N VAL A 411 5.80 -22.57 4.05
CA VAL A 411 6.17 -23.99 4.02
C VAL A 411 7.24 -24.25 2.97
N GLU A 412 7.21 -23.52 1.86
CA GLU A 412 8.14 -23.67 0.73
C GLU A 412 9.60 -23.39 1.12
N GLY A 413 9.84 -22.54 2.11
CA GLY A 413 11.18 -22.14 2.55
C GLY A 413 11.79 -23.00 3.67
N LYS A 414 11.29 -24.22 3.93
CA LYS A 414 11.78 -25.13 4.98
C LYS A 414 12.58 -26.32 4.46
N ASN A 415 12.91 -26.37 3.18
CA ASN A 415 13.82 -27.39 2.60
C ASN A 415 15.23 -26.85 2.49
#